data_7c9c982f811758d275d3b02d7c3f1d6f
#
_entry.id   7c9c982f811758d275d3b02d7c3f1d6f
#
_cell.length_a   1.000
_cell.length_b   1.000
_cell.length_c   1.000
_cell.angle_alpha   90.00
_cell.angle_beta   90.00
_cell.angle_gamma   90.00
#
_symmetry.space_group_name_H-M   'P 1'
#
loop_
_entity.id
_entity.type
_entity.pdbx_description
1 polymer ?
#
loop_
_entity_poly.entity_id
_entity_poly.type
_entity_poly.pdbx_seq_one_letter_code
_entity_poly.pdbx_strand_id
1 'polypeptide(L)'
;MLRYASMRSMDTTNAIGIHTSIFLQGCNFHCKNCWNESTWDLNGGKELTKDLQNKFIKLSKNDFITGISILGGEPFVQPKEELNNFLKRLKDEVVKPLFLWTGYTFKDIPNKEALHYIDVLIDGRFIEELKDYRLQLRGSSNQKIINVQETLKKGEVILWEN
;
A
#
# COMPACT_ATOMS: atom_id res chain seq x y z
N MET A 1 -0.25 14.63 -10.73
CA MET A 1 -0.51 14.68 -9.28
C MET A 1 -1.08 13.34 -8.82
N LEU A 2 -0.70 12.91 -7.62
CA LEU A 2 -1.28 11.68 -7.02
C LEU A 2 -2.79 11.82 -6.85
N ARG A 3 -3.50 10.70 -7.02
CA ARG A 3 -4.95 10.65 -6.81
C ARG A 3 -5.31 9.60 -5.76
N TYR A 4 -6.30 9.90 -4.94
CA TYR A 4 -6.77 9.00 -3.89
C TYR A 4 -8.30 8.90 -3.85
N ALA A 5 -8.80 7.79 -3.37
CA ALA A 5 -10.22 7.54 -3.18
C ALA A 5 -10.67 7.94 -1.77
N SER A 6 -9.94 7.50 -0.75
CA SER A 6 -10.29 7.77 0.65
C SER A 6 -9.08 7.67 1.57
N MET A 7 -9.23 8.24 2.77
CA MET A 7 -8.29 8.13 3.89
C MET A 7 -9.03 7.67 5.12
N ARG A 8 -8.37 6.90 5.98
CA ARG A 8 -8.85 6.52 7.30
C ARG A 8 -7.82 6.91 8.35
N SER A 9 -8.25 7.69 9.34
CA SER A 9 -7.37 8.11 10.45
C SER A 9 -7.04 6.96 11.40
N MET A 10 -7.94 5.99 11.52
CA MET A 10 -7.76 4.79 12.33
C MET A 10 -8.36 3.60 11.59
N ASP A 11 -7.51 2.71 11.12
CA ASP A 11 -7.90 1.52 10.38
C ASP A 11 -7.35 0.28 11.08
N THR A 12 -8.23 -0.62 11.46
CA THR A 12 -7.89 -1.91 12.08
C THR A 12 -8.08 -3.07 11.12
N THR A 13 -8.72 -2.84 9.98
CA THR A 13 -9.03 -3.87 8.97
C THR A 13 -7.82 -4.18 8.09
N ASN A 14 -7.11 -3.13 7.66
CA ASN A 14 -5.94 -3.24 6.77
C ASN A 14 -4.65 -2.95 7.58
N ALA A 15 -4.51 -3.59 8.72
CA ALA A 15 -3.46 -3.26 9.67
C ALA A 15 -3.14 -4.43 10.61
N ILE A 16 -1.95 -4.37 11.18
CA ILE A 16 -1.62 -5.05 12.41
C ILE A 16 -1.58 -3.97 13.50
N GLY A 17 -2.55 -4.00 14.39
CA GLY A 17 -2.81 -2.90 15.31
C GLY A 17 -3.70 -1.83 14.69
N ILE A 18 -3.35 -0.56 14.83
CA ILE A 18 -4.13 0.57 14.30
C ILE A 18 -3.26 1.36 13.32
N HIS A 19 -3.64 1.41 12.07
CA HIS A 19 -2.93 2.16 11.04
C HIS A 19 -3.69 3.42 10.59
N THR A 20 -2.96 4.38 10.08
CA THR A 20 -3.52 5.39 9.19
C THR A 20 -3.46 4.84 7.78
N SER A 21 -4.58 4.84 7.06
CA SER A 21 -4.67 4.21 5.74
C SER A 21 -5.05 5.22 4.67
N ILE A 22 -4.47 5.08 3.48
CA ILE A 22 -4.87 5.81 2.29
C ILE A 22 -5.11 4.84 1.14
N PHE A 23 -6.27 5.00 0.49
CA PHE A 23 -6.65 4.25 -0.69
C PHE A 23 -6.37 5.11 -1.92
N LEU A 24 -5.33 4.74 -2.68
CA LEU A 24 -4.99 5.44 -3.92
C LEU A 24 -5.99 5.10 -5.02
N GLN A 25 -6.15 6.00 -5.98
CA GLN A 25 -7.11 5.87 -7.06
C GLN A 25 -6.43 5.43 -8.35
N GLY A 26 -7.08 4.54 -9.10
CA GLY A 26 -6.61 4.01 -10.37
C GLY A 26 -6.07 2.60 -10.26
N CYS A 27 -6.50 1.71 -11.17
CA CYS A 27 -6.01 0.33 -11.24
C CYS A 27 -6.17 -0.23 -12.66
N ASN A 28 -5.13 -0.87 -13.18
CA ASN A 28 -5.14 -1.51 -14.50
C ASN A 28 -5.45 -3.01 -14.44
N PHE A 29 -5.48 -3.62 -13.26
CA PHE A 29 -5.62 -5.07 -13.16
C PHE A 29 -7.05 -5.55 -13.31
N HIS A 30 -8.03 -4.83 -12.74
CA HIS A 30 -9.46 -5.18 -12.79
C HIS A 30 -9.73 -6.64 -12.38
N CYS A 31 -9.20 -7.05 -11.22
CA CYS A 31 -9.36 -8.40 -10.72
C CYS A 31 -10.85 -8.74 -10.52
N LYS A 32 -11.25 -9.97 -10.91
CA LYS A 32 -12.61 -10.45 -10.72
C LYS A 32 -13.01 -10.39 -9.25
N ASN A 33 -14.14 -9.76 -8.95
CA ASN A 33 -14.68 -9.57 -7.59
C ASN A 33 -13.70 -8.83 -6.65
N CYS A 34 -12.94 -7.88 -7.20
CA CYS A 34 -12.11 -6.99 -6.41
C CYS A 34 -12.94 -6.24 -5.36
N TRP A 35 -12.41 -6.14 -4.14
CA TRP A 35 -13.09 -5.42 -3.05
C TRP A 35 -13.07 -3.90 -3.21
N ASN A 36 -12.24 -3.37 -4.10
CA ASN A 36 -12.03 -1.94 -4.31
C ASN A 36 -12.33 -1.50 -5.75
N GLU A 37 -13.36 -2.08 -6.40
CA GLU A 37 -13.72 -1.73 -7.79
C GLU A 37 -13.94 -0.24 -8.00
N SER A 38 -14.43 0.47 -7.00
CA SER A 38 -14.62 1.93 -7.04
C SER A 38 -13.32 2.72 -7.24
N THR A 39 -12.17 2.07 -7.06
CA THR A 39 -10.86 2.68 -7.25
C THR A 39 -10.23 2.43 -8.62
N TRP A 40 -10.94 1.76 -9.55
CA TRP A 40 -10.36 1.39 -10.85
C TRP A 40 -10.17 2.57 -11.81
N ASP A 41 -11.09 3.53 -11.80
CA ASP A 41 -11.03 4.68 -12.71
C ASP A 41 -9.75 5.49 -12.46
N LEU A 42 -8.87 5.53 -13.47
CA LEU A 42 -7.60 6.27 -13.40
C LEU A 42 -7.79 7.78 -13.22
N ASN A 43 -8.91 8.32 -13.66
CA ASN A 43 -9.25 9.73 -13.55
C ASN A 43 -10.20 10.04 -12.37
N GLY A 44 -10.63 9.00 -11.66
CA GLY A 44 -11.55 9.12 -10.52
C GLY A 44 -10.87 9.66 -9.27
N GLY A 45 -11.61 9.61 -8.16
CA GLY A 45 -11.10 10.06 -6.87
C GLY A 45 -10.82 11.55 -6.82
N LYS A 46 -9.91 11.94 -5.94
CA LYS A 46 -9.51 13.33 -5.70
C LYS A 46 -8.00 13.47 -5.81
N GLU A 47 -7.54 14.67 -6.12
CA GLU A 47 -6.11 14.98 -6.10
C GLU A 47 -5.58 14.94 -4.66
N LEU A 48 -4.47 14.26 -4.46
CA LEU A 48 -3.75 14.22 -3.18
C LEU A 48 -2.81 15.42 -3.10
N THR A 49 -3.38 16.57 -2.76
CA THR A 49 -2.63 17.82 -2.64
C THR A 49 -1.59 17.74 -1.53
N LYS A 50 -0.62 18.66 -1.57
CA LYS A 50 0.41 18.74 -0.51
C LYS A 50 -0.21 18.94 0.88
N ASP A 51 -1.26 19.72 1.00
CA ASP A 51 -1.97 19.92 2.28
C ASP A 51 -2.60 18.63 2.79
N LEU A 52 -3.18 17.83 1.89
CA LEU A 52 -3.75 16.53 2.25
C LEU A 52 -2.66 15.52 2.62
N GLN A 53 -1.50 15.55 1.94
CA GLN A 53 -0.34 14.75 2.34
C GLN A 53 0.14 15.14 3.74
N ASN A 54 0.23 16.44 4.03
CA ASN A 54 0.60 16.95 5.36
C ASN A 54 -0.39 16.50 6.43
N LYS A 55 -1.69 16.55 6.12
CA LYS A 55 -2.74 16.05 7.03
C LYS A 55 -2.57 14.55 7.31
N PHE A 56 -2.34 13.75 6.27
CA PHE A 56 -2.13 12.31 6.40
C PHE A 56 -0.90 11.99 7.26
N ILE A 57 0.21 12.68 7.02
CA ILE A 57 1.43 12.55 7.81
C ILE A 57 1.16 12.90 9.28
N LYS A 58 0.46 14.01 9.53
CA LYS A 58 0.12 14.43 10.90
C LYS A 58 -0.73 13.37 11.63
N LEU A 59 -1.74 12.82 10.96
CA LEU A 59 -2.57 11.75 11.52
C LEU A 59 -1.73 10.49 11.83
N SER A 60 -0.79 10.17 10.98
CA SER A 60 0.08 8.99 11.13
C SER A 60 1.05 9.10 12.32
N LYS A 61 1.31 10.31 12.82
CA LYS A 61 2.20 10.55 13.96
C LYS A 61 1.53 10.35 15.32
N ASN A 62 0.22 10.16 15.39
CA ASN A 62 -0.46 9.92 16.66
C ASN A 62 0.10 8.69 17.37
N ASP A 63 0.27 8.77 18.70
CA ASP A 63 0.93 7.74 19.50
C ASP A 63 0.29 6.37 19.42
N PHE A 64 -1.03 6.30 19.26
CA PHE A 64 -1.77 5.03 19.13
C PHE A 64 -1.69 4.42 17.73
N ILE A 65 -1.19 5.12 16.73
CA ILE A 65 -0.98 4.59 15.38
C ILE A 65 0.29 3.75 15.38
N THR A 66 0.17 2.48 14.95
CA THR A 66 1.26 1.51 14.92
C THR A 66 1.91 1.34 13.56
N GLY A 67 1.31 1.90 12.50
CA GLY A 67 1.84 1.80 11.13
C GLY A 67 1.01 2.58 10.13
N ILE A 68 1.43 2.53 8.87
CA ILE A 68 0.79 3.19 7.74
C ILE A 68 0.42 2.13 6.71
N SER A 69 -0.78 2.24 6.14
CA SER A 69 -1.24 1.36 5.05
C SER A 69 -1.52 2.16 3.78
N ILE A 70 -0.88 1.77 2.69
CA ILE A 70 -1.12 2.32 1.35
C ILE A 70 -1.69 1.22 0.47
N LEU A 71 -2.92 1.40 0.05
CA LEU A 71 -3.68 0.42 -0.72
C LEU A 71 -4.66 1.15 -1.66
N GLY A 72 -5.74 0.48 -2.06
CA GLY A 72 -6.80 1.07 -2.88
C GLY A 72 -6.89 0.41 -4.22
N GLY A 73 -6.66 1.15 -5.30
CA GLY A 73 -6.40 0.65 -6.64
C GLY A 73 -5.01 0.03 -6.71
N GLU A 74 -4.24 0.42 -7.69
CA GLU A 74 -2.84 -0.03 -7.83
C GLU A 74 -1.90 1.18 -7.57
N PRO A 75 -1.14 1.19 -6.47
CA PRO A 75 -0.25 2.32 -6.19
C PRO A 75 0.76 2.64 -7.30
N PHE A 76 1.23 1.62 -8.02
CA PHE A 76 2.24 1.80 -9.06
C PHE A 76 1.70 2.32 -10.41
N VAL A 77 0.40 2.58 -10.54
CA VAL A 77 -0.15 3.36 -11.67
C VAL A 77 0.00 4.87 -11.45
N GLN A 78 0.28 5.29 -10.22
CA GLN A 78 0.51 6.70 -9.90
C GLN A 78 1.80 7.21 -10.57
N PRO A 79 1.90 8.53 -10.83
CA PRO A 79 3.15 9.10 -11.36
C PRO A 79 4.34 8.73 -10.48
N LYS A 80 5.34 8.09 -11.09
CA LYS A 80 6.46 7.45 -10.38
C LYS A 80 7.17 8.39 -9.42
N GLU A 81 7.57 9.57 -9.90
CA GLU A 81 8.32 10.54 -9.10
C GLU A 81 7.51 11.05 -7.91
N GLU A 82 6.25 11.37 -8.16
CA GLU A 82 5.36 11.88 -7.12
C GLU A 82 5.07 10.81 -6.05
N LEU A 83 4.87 9.56 -6.47
CA LEU A 83 4.71 8.44 -5.54
C LEU A 83 5.96 8.26 -4.68
N ASN A 84 7.14 8.23 -5.30
CA ASN A 84 8.40 8.08 -4.58
C ASN A 84 8.61 9.22 -3.57
N ASN A 85 8.33 10.46 -3.96
CA ASN A 85 8.44 11.62 -3.07
C ASN A 85 7.47 11.50 -1.87
N PHE A 86 6.25 11.04 -2.10
CA PHE A 86 5.28 10.84 -1.02
C PHE A 86 5.71 9.72 -0.07
N LEU A 87 6.12 8.57 -0.61
CA LEU A 87 6.61 7.44 0.21
C LEU A 87 7.86 7.83 1.01
N LYS A 88 8.78 8.56 0.39
CA LYS A 88 9.98 9.07 1.06
C LYS A 88 9.62 10.00 2.22
N ARG A 89 8.68 10.92 2.01
CA ARG A 89 8.19 11.80 3.08
C ARG A 89 7.61 11.02 4.25
N LEU A 90 6.80 9.99 3.96
CA LEU A 90 6.25 9.12 5.00
C LEU A 90 7.37 8.42 5.78
N LYS A 91 8.37 7.89 5.09
CA LYS A 91 9.51 7.21 5.72
C LYS A 91 10.33 8.15 6.60
N ASP A 92 10.60 9.36 6.13
CA ASP A 92 11.46 10.32 6.82
C ASP A 92 10.73 11.01 8.00
N GLU A 93 9.43 11.33 7.83
CA GLU A 93 8.67 12.12 8.79
C GLU A 93 7.89 11.28 9.79
N VAL A 94 7.55 10.03 9.44
CA VAL A 94 6.77 9.11 10.30
C VAL A 94 7.60 7.87 10.60
N VAL A 95 8.12 7.76 11.81
CA VAL A 95 8.98 6.61 12.22
C VAL A 95 8.11 5.42 12.61
N LYS A 96 7.41 4.84 11.62
CA LYS A 96 6.51 3.69 11.79
C LYS A 96 6.54 2.81 10.53
N PRO A 97 6.26 1.50 10.66
CA PRO A 97 6.24 0.60 9.50
C PRO A 97 5.25 1.05 8.42
N LEU A 98 5.69 1.02 7.17
CA LEU A 98 4.89 1.33 6.01
C LEU A 98 4.55 0.06 5.24
N PHE A 99 3.26 -0.23 5.15
CA PHE A 99 2.68 -1.37 4.44
C PHE A 99 2.10 -0.89 3.12
N LEU A 100 2.37 -1.62 2.04
CA LEU A 100 1.83 -1.30 0.73
C LEU A 100 1.30 -2.56 0.04
N TRP A 101 0.10 -2.46 -0.55
CA TRP A 101 -0.53 -3.51 -1.34
C TRP A 101 -0.38 -3.22 -2.82
N THR A 102 -0.01 -4.24 -3.60
CA THR A 102 0.09 -4.15 -5.05
C THR A 102 -0.39 -5.44 -5.72
N GLY A 103 -0.95 -5.32 -6.92
CA GLY A 103 -1.27 -6.47 -7.76
C GLY A 103 -0.07 -7.05 -8.49
N TYR A 104 1.07 -6.36 -8.53
CA TYR A 104 2.30 -6.90 -9.08
C TYR A 104 2.91 -7.93 -8.14
N THR A 105 3.60 -8.93 -8.67
CA THR A 105 4.53 -9.72 -7.86
C THR A 105 5.79 -8.89 -7.57
N PHE A 106 6.50 -9.19 -6.51
CA PHE A 106 7.72 -8.45 -6.13
C PHE A 106 8.69 -8.30 -7.30
N LYS A 107 8.88 -9.36 -8.06
CA LYS A 107 9.75 -9.40 -9.24
C LYS A 107 9.33 -8.40 -10.32
N ASP A 108 8.04 -8.22 -10.54
CA ASP A 108 7.47 -7.48 -11.66
C ASP A 108 7.12 -6.03 -11.33
N ILE A 109 7.38 -5.57 -10.12
CA ILE A 109 7.12 -4.18 -9.72
C ILE A 109 7.86 -3.21 -10.65
N PRO A 110 7.12 -2.30 -11.31
CA PRO A 110 7.72 -1.39 -12.30
C PRO A 110 8.55 -0.27 -11.70
N ASN A 111 8.30 0.05 -10.43
CA ASN A 111 8.97 1.13 -9.70
C ASN A 111 9.82 0.56 -8.56
N LYS A 112 11.00 0.06 -8.91
CA LYS A 112 11.93 -0.56 -7.93
C LYS A 112 12.44 0.42 -6.88
N GLU A 113 12.55 1.70 -7.19
CA GLU A 113 12.99 2.73 -6.27
C GLU A 113 12.05 2.86 -5.05
N ALA A 114 10.74 2.73 -5.27
CA ALA A 114 9.75 2.80 -4.20
C ALA A 114 10.01 1.76 -3.09
N LEU A 115 10.59 0.62 -3.44
CA LEU A 115 10.87 -0.46 -2.48
C LEU A 115 11.77 -0.01 -1.32
N HIS A 116 12.63 0.99 -1.53
CA HIS A 116 13.49 1.53 -0.47
C HIS A 116 12.71 2.21 0.66
N TYR A 117 11.47 2.62 0.39
CA TYR A 117 10.62 3.33 1.35
C TYR A 117 9.54 2.45 2.00
N ILE A 118 9.41 1.20 1.56
CA ILE A 118 8.38 0.25 2.00
C ILE A 118 8.99 -0.75 2.96
N ASP A 119 8.34 -0.99 4.09
CA ASP A 119 8.78 -2.00 5.06
C ASP A 119 8.12 -3.36 4.79
N VAL A 120 6.81 -3.37 4.53
CA VAL A 120 6.04 -4.59 4.29
C VAL A 120 5.26 -4.46 2.99
N LEU A 121 5.44 -5.38 2.07
CA LEU A 121 4.73 -5.43 0.80
C LEU A 121 3.80 -6.63 0.76
N ILE A 122 2.53 -6.38 0.46
CA ILE A 122 1.57 -7.43 0.15
C ILE A 122 1.45 -7.48 -1.37
N ASP A 123 1.99 -8.54 -1.99
CA ASP A 123 2.14 -8.64 -3.42
C ASP A 123 1.15 -9.59 -4.09
N GLY A 124 0.98 -9.43 -5.38
CA GLY A 124 0.19 -10.34 -6.22
C GLY A 124 -1.28 -9.95 -6.34
N ARG A 125 -1.87 -10.32 -7.47
CA ARG A 125 -3.28 -10.04 -7.76
C ARG A 125 -4.21 -10.81 -6.82
N PHE A 126 -5.34 -10.19 -6.48
CA PHE A 126 -6.45 -10.92 -5.88
C PHE A 126 -6.99 -11.95 -6.89
N ILE A 127 -7.04 -13.22 -6.47
CA ILE A 127 -7.57 -14.33 -7.27
C ILE A 127 -8.79 -14.89 -6.53
N GLU A 128 -9.98 -14.71 -7.11
CA GLU A 128 -11.26 -15.10 -6.50
C GLU A 128 -11.28 -16.58 -6.08
N GLU A 129 -10.74 -17.47 -6.91
CA GLU A 129 -10.70 -18.91 -6.67
C GLU A 129 -9.82 -19.28 -5.46
N LEU A 130 -8.93 -18.40 -5.04
CA LEU A 130 -8.02 -18.57 -3.90
C LEU A 130 -8.40 -17.68 -2.71
N LYS A 131 -9.57 -17.06 -2.76
CA LYS A 131 -10.08 -16.19 -1.69
C LYS A 131 -10.21 -16.96 -0.38
N ASP A 132 -9.74 -16.34 0.69
CA ASP A 132 -9.86 -16.90 2.03
C ASP A 132 -9.94 -15.76 3.06
N TYR A 133 -11.09 -15.61 3.69
CA TYR A 133 -11.35 -14.56 4.70
C TYR A 133 -10.56 -14.75 6.00
N ARG A 134 -9.95 -15.92 6.21
CA ARG A 134 -9.12 -16.19 7.39
C ARG A 134 -7.71 -15.62 7.26
N LEU A 135 -7.29 -15.28 6.03
CA LEU A 135 -5.95 -14.75 5.78
C LEU A 135 -5.84 -13.34 6.35
N GLN A 136 -4.73 -13.09 7.04
CA GLN A 136 -4.41 -11.77 7.56
C GLN A 136 -3.73 -10.93 6.47
N LEU A 137 -4.17 -9.69 6.29
CA LEU A 137 -3.62 -8.69 5.35
C LEU A 137 -3.74 -9.04 3.86
N ARG A 138 -4.28 -10.19 3.50
CA ARG A 138 -4.40 -10.68 2.11
C ARG A 138 -5.82 -11.11 1.82
N GLY A 139 -6.22 -10.98 0.57
CA GLY A 139 -7.53 -11.45 0.12
C GLY A 139 -7.52 -12.88 -0.41
N SER A 140 -6.40 -13.35 -0.95
CA SER A 140 -6.25 -14.67 -1.56
C SER A 140 -4.89 -15.30 -1.23
N SER A 141 -4.84 -16.64 -1.22
CA SER A 141 -3.67 -17.40 -0.74
C SER A 141 -2.41 -17.28 -1.60
N ASN A 142 -2.54 -16.85 -2.85
CA ASN A 142 -1.42 -16.61 -3.76
C ASN A 142 -0.59 -15.38 -3.41
N GLN A 143 -1.18 -14.42 -2.68
CA GLN A 143 -0.51 -13.20 -2.25
C GLN A 143 0.51 -13.50 -1.15
N LYS A 144 1.63 -12.78 -1.15
CA LYS A 144 2.68 -12.91 -0.14
C LYS A 144 2.78 -11.65 0.70
N ILE A 145 3.16 -11.80 1.96
CA ILE A 145 3.53 -10.68 2.83
C ILE A 145 5.05 -10.69 2.92
N ILE A 146 5.69 -9.68 2.39
CA ILE A 146 7.14 -9.64 2.16
C ILE A 146 7.79 -8.60 3.06
N ASN A 147 8.86 -9.00 3.75
CA ASN A 147 9.76 -8.08 4.42
C ASN A 147 10.68 -7.47 3.37
N VAL A 148 10.39 -6.23 2.96
CA VAL A 148 11.05 -5.60 1.82
C VAL A 148 12.53 -5.34 2.10
N GLN A 149 12.86 -4.79 3.26
CA GLN A 149 14.24 -4.41 3.57
C GLN A 149 15.17 -5.62 3.68
N GLU A 150 14.71 -6.70 4.31
CA GLU A 150 15.47 -7.95 4.35
C GLU A 150 15.60 -8.61 2.97
N THR A 151 14.54 -8.53 2.16
CA THR A 151 14.56 -9.01 0.77
C THR A 151 15.61 -8.26 -0.06
N LEU A 152 15.66 -6.93 0.05
CA LEU A 152 16.65 -6.11 -0.66
C LEU A 152 18.08 -6.43 -0.22
N LYS A 153 18.31 -6.70 1.06
CA LYS A 153 19.63 -7.04 1.59
C LYS A 153 20.11 -8.42 1.10
N LYS A 154 19.21 -9.42 1.09
CA LYS A 154 19.58 -10.81 0.79
C LYS A 154 19.50 -11.15 -0.68
N GLY A 155 18.82 -10.36 -1.50
CA GLY A 155 18.63 -10.62 -2.93
C GLY A 155 17.64 -11.75 -3.23
N GLU A 156 16.87 -12.19 -2.25
CA GLU A 156 15.81 -13.19 -2.37
C GLU A 156 14.60 -12.80 -1.52
N VAL A 157 13.41 -13.22 -1.90
CA VAL A 157 12.17 -12.87 -1.18
C VAL A 157 12.18 -13.47 0.23
N ILE A 158 12.14 -12.60 1.22
CA ILE A 158 12.01 -12.95 2.63
C ILE A 158 10.61 -12.58 3.10
N LEU A 159 9.87 -13.57 3.59
CA LEU A 159 8.52 -13.35 4.11
C LEU A 159 8.57 -12.55 5.41
N TRP A 160 7.58 -11.69 5.57
CA TRP A 160 7.44 -10.91 6.78
C TRP A 160 6.87 -11.77 7.92
N GLU A 161 7.46 -11.64 9.10
CA GLU A 161 7.01 -12.27 10.32
C GLU A 161 6.59 -11.18 11.32
N ASN A 162 5.41 -11.37 11.89
CA ASN A 162 4.88 -10.43 12.88
C ASN A 162 5.62 -10.56 14.21
#